data_58ca967b8616922111cbdbe6bcaaabe5
#
_entry.id   58ca967b8616922111cbdbe6bcaaabe5
#
_cell.length_a   1.000
_cell.length_b   1.000
_cell.length_c   1.000
_cell.angle_alpha   90.00
_cell.angle_beta   90.00
_cell.angle_gamma   90.00
#
_symmetry.space_group_name_H-M   'P 1'
#
loop_
_entity.id
_entity.type
_entity.pdbx_description
1 polymer ?
#
loop_
_entity_poly.entity_id
_entity_poly.type
_entity_poly.pdbx_seq_one_letter_code
_entity_poly.pdbx_strand_id
1 'polypeptide(L)'
;LLRYHHRLKNLTILDFVGSSKLFYLKRYTPIFEVYEGSDWEYESMQWGEELTEVTMGFYDRMISYCQDRGAEVILMALPNTHWSLQRHEFFEWYSKEREVDFLDFNEIMEQIGISGTNSFTDAGRHLNYFGAQVISEYLGAYLQNQYDIKNKKEDIAYMSWNEDYETYKIKVEREAYAFWLKNASIEKCVSLAQNLDGYISILVMGQGRINLEGEETRYVLEKFQTVKEPNENGSYYAIYANG
;
A
#
# COMPACT_ATOMS: atom_id res chain seq x y z
N LEU A 1 9.77 2.46 -32.02
CA LEU A 1 9.55 0.98 -32.05
C LEU A 1 10.75 0.18 -31.51
N LEU A 2 11.98 0.66 -31.60
CA LEU A 2 13.19 -0.08 -31.20
C LEU A 2 13.54 -0.05 -29.70
N ARG A 3 12.92 0.80 -28.89
CA ARG A 3 13.23 0.89 -27.44
C ARG A 3 12.74 -0.31 -26.60
N TYR A 4 11.81 -1.10 -27.09
CA TYR A 4 11.28 -2.28 -26.38
C TYR A 4 11.96 -3.60 -26.73
N HIS A 5 12.94 -3.62 -27.64
CA HIS A 5 13.59 -4.84 -28.11
C HIS A 5 14.62 -5.46 -27.14
N HIS A 6 15.06 -4.73 -26.09
CA HIS A 6 15.96 -5.33 -25.10
C HIS A 6 15.31 -6.48 -24.33
N ARG A 7 13.99 -6.42 -24.09
CA ARG A 7 13.28 -7.51 -23.41
C ARG A 7 13.18 -8.78 -24.25
N LEU A 8 13.09 -8.65 -25.58
CA LEU A 8 13.05 -9.81 -26.47
C LEU A 8 14.32 -10.67 -26.42
N LYS A 9 15.49 -10.07 -26.09
CA LYS A 9 16.75 -10.80 -25.95
C LYS A 9 16.87 -11.57 -24.63
N ASN A 10 16.05 -11.20 -23.63
CA ASN A 10 16.08 -11.77 -22.30
C ASN A 10 14.81 -12.57 -21.98
N LEU A 11 14.03 -12.94 -22.99
CA LEU A 11 12.84 -13.78 -22.80
C LEU A 11 13.26 -15.15 -22.28
N THR A 12 12.63 -15.57 -21.22
CA THR A 12 12.77 -16.90 -20.63
C THR A 12 11.47 -17.67 -20.79
N ILE A 13 11.51 -18.98 -20.54
CA ILE A 13 10.29 -19.80 -20.53
C ILE A 13 9.26 -19.27 -19.53
N LEU A 14 9.70 -18.59 -18.48
CA LEU A 14 8.83 -17.98 -17.45
C LEU A 14 8.01 -16.78 -17.97
N ASP A 15 8.44 -16.14 -19.05
CA ASP A 15 7.67 -15.09 -19.72
C ASP A 15 6.45 -15.65 -20.48
N PHE A 16 6.49 -16.93 -20.83
CA PHE A 16 5.42 -17.63 -21.55
C PHE A 16 4.58 -18.54 -20.64
N VAL A 17 5.19 -19.10 -19.59
CA VAL A 17 4.55 -20.07 -18.68
C VAL A 17 4.28 -19.42 -17.34
N GLY A 18 3.95 -18.22 -17.21
CA GLY A 18 3.71 -17.47 -15.98
C GLY A 18 4.14 -18.20 -14.69
N SER A 19 4.85 -17.57 -13.79
CA SER A 19 5.18 -18.22 -12.53
C SER A 19 3.89 -18.55 -11.77
N SER A 20 3.64 -19.81 -11.50
CA SER A 20 2.44 -20.29 -10.80
C SER A 20 2.22 -19.67 -9.41
N LYS A 21 3.24 -19.02 -8.86
CA LYS A 21 3.19 -18.41 -7.52
C LYS A 21 2.40 -17.10 -7.46
N LEU A 22 2.22 -16.38 -8.57
CA LEU A 22 1.56 -15.06 -8.60
C LEU A 22 0.21 -15.07 -9.31
N PHE A 23 -0.24 -16.22 -9.81
CA PHE A 23 -1.45 -16.30 -10.62
C PHE A 23 -2.72 -16.05 -9.80
N TYR A 24 -2.74 -16.48 -8.54
CA TYR A 24 -3.87 -16.30 -7.63
C TYR A 24 -4.11 -14.83 -7.22
N LEU A 25 -3.10 -13.97 -7.33
CA LEU A 25 -3.22 -12.53 -7.06
C LEU A 25 -3.54 -11.70 -8.32
N LYS A 26 -3.96 -12.31 -9.41
CA LYS A 26 -4.26 -11.63 -10.67
C LYS A 26 -3.14 -10.67 -11.11
N ARG A 27 -1.87 -11.10 -10.90
CA ARG A 27 -0.61 -10.37 -11.19
C ARG A 27 -0.27 -9.23 -10.23
N TYR A 28 -0.97 -9.09 -9.12
CA TYR A 28 -0.52 -8.20 -8.06
C TYR A 28 0.72 -8.78 -7.37
N THR A 29 1.73 -7.96 -7.14
CA THR A 29 2.96 -8.34 -6.43
C THR A 29 3.10 -7.42 -5.22
N PRO A 30 2.79 -7.91 -4.01
CA PRO A 30 2.97 -7.12 -2.80
C PRO A 30 4.46 -6.92 -2.50
N ILE A 31 4.81 -5.73 -2.05
CA ILE A 31 6.14 -5.38 -1.58
C ILE A 31 5.99 -4.92 -0.13
N PHE A 32 6.63 -5.61 0.80
CA PHE A 32 6.47 -5.37 2.24
C PHE A 32 7.58 -4.52 2.84
N GLU A 33 8.67 -4.29 2.10
CA GLU A 33 9.76 -3.44 2.54
C GLU A 33 9.23 -2.05 2.90
N VAL A 34 9.74 -1.54 4.01
CA VAL A 34 9.46 -0.19 4.50
C VAL A 34 10.75 0.61 4.44
N TYR A 35 10.75 1.65 3.67
CA TYR A 35 11.81 2.65 3.70
C TYR A 35 11.49 3.68 4.78
N GLU A 36 12.35 3.76 5.80
CA GLU A 36 12.22 4.76 6.87
C GLU A 36 12.76 6.10 6.39
N GLY A 37 11.96 6.79 5.58
CA GLY A 37 12.23 8.14 5.13
C GLY A 37 11.62 9.20 6.04
N SER A 38 11.72 10.45 5.64
CA SER A 38 10.97 11.57 6.21
C SER A 38 9.77 11.90 5.33
N ASP A 39 8.76 12.51 5.93
CA ASP A 39 7.70 13.15 5.17
C ASP A 39 8.26 14.31 4.34
N TRP A 40 7.57 14.66 3.27
CA TRP A 40 7.94 15.75 2.37
C TRP A 40 6.75 16.62 2.05
N GLU A 41 7.02 17.87 1.74
CA GLU A 41 6.04 18.85 1.27
C GLU A 41 6.13 18.93 -0.25
N TYR A 42 5.12 18.47 -0.96
CA TYR A 42 5.12 18.45 -2.42
C TYR A 42 5.10 19.87 -3.02
N GLU A 43 4.56 20.86 -2.31
CA GLU A 43 4.57 22.26 -2.74
C GLU A 43 5.98 22.83 -2.89
N SER A 44 6.94 22.31 -2.14
CA SER A 44 8.35 22.72 -2.22
C SER A 44 9.11 22.08 -3.36
N MET A 45 8.56 21.05 -4.01
CA MET A 45 9.22 20.35 -5.10
C MET A 45 9.20 21.15 -6.39
N GLN A 46 10.31 21.14 -7.12
CA GLN A 46 10.40 21.78 -8.43
C GLN A 46 10.14 20.75 -9.54
N TRP A 47 9.36 21.14 -10.52
CA TRP A 47 9.16 20.32 -11.71
C TRP A 47 10.38 20.40 -12.61
N GLY A 48 11.12 19.28 -12.75
CA GLY A 48 12.37 19.24 -13.50
C GLY A 48 12.21 19.04 -15.00
N GLU A 49 11.04 18.60 -15.49
CA GLU A 49 10.82 18.32 -16.93
C GLU A 49 9.39 18.72 -17.33
N GLU A 50 9.30 19.50 -18.39
CA GLU A 50 8.03 19.83 -19.03
C GLU A 50 7.47 18.62 -19.78
N LEU A 51 6.13 18.46 -19.74
CA LEU A 51 5.45 17.48 -20.59
C LEU A 51 5.55 17.91 -22.06
N THR A 52 6.14 17.06 -22.87
CA THR A 52 6.26 17.35 -24.30
C THR A 52 4.93 17.25 -25.03
N GLU A 53 4.76 17.97 -26.14
CA GLU A 53 3.59 17.83 -27.03
C GLU A 53 3.34 16.37 -27.43
N VAL A 54 4.39 15.57 -27.58
CA VAL A 54 4.29 14.14 -27.88
C VAL A 54 3.63 13.38 -26.74
N THR A 55 4.05 13.66 -25.50
CA THR A 55 3.47 13.03 -24.29
C THR A 55 2.00 13.43 -24.15
N MET A 56 1.69 14.72 -24.30
CA MET A 56 0.31 15.23 -24.26
C MET A 56 -0.57 14.59 -25.33
N GLY A 57 -0.07 14.45 -26.56
CA GLY A 57 -0.77 13.77 -27.63
C GLY A 57 -1.03 12.26 -27.34
N PHE A 58 -0.26 11.61 -26.47
CA PHE A 58 -0.58 10.26 -26.00
C PHE A 58 -1.73 10.27 -24.98
N TYR A 59 -1.72 11.18 -24.02
CA TYR A 59 -2.83 11.36 -23.07
C TYR A 59 -4.14 11.66 -23.81
N ASP A 60 -4.12 12.60 -24.71
CA ASP A 60 -5.31 12.96 -25.52
C ASP A 60 -5.91 11.75 -26.25
N ARG A 61 -5.05 10.97 -26.92
CA ARG A 61 -5.50 9.76 -27.63
C ARG A 61 -6.05 8.69 -26.68
N MET A 62 -5.45 8.52 -25.51
CA MET A 62 -5.92 7.54 -24.52
C MET A 62 -7.29 7.95 -23.97
N ILE A 63 -7.45 9.22 -23.59
CA ILE A 63 -8.72 9.75 -23.08
C ILE A 63 -9.82 9.60 -24.12
N SER A 64 -9.59 10.12 -25.32
CA SER A 64 -10.57 10.04 -26.43
C SER A 64 -10.92 8.59 -26.75
N TYR A 65 -9.95 7.69 -26.79
CA TYR A 65 -10.18 6.26 -27.04
C TYR A 65 -11.09 5.62 -26.00
N CYS A 66 -10.95 5.99 -24.72
CA CYS A 66 -11.80 5.50 -23.64
C CYS A 66 -13.20 6.10 -23.71
N GLN A 67 -13.30 7.42 -23.85
CA GLN A 67 -14.57 8.14 -23.95
C GLN A 67 -15.41 7.70 -25.14
N ASP A 68 -14.80 7.49 -26.32
CA ASP A 68 -15.47 6.97 -27.53
C ASP A 68 -16.11 5.58 -27.30
N ARG A 69 -15.70 4.87 -26.25
CA ARG A 69 -16.23 3.56 -25.86
C ARG A 69 -17.15 3.60 -24.64
N GLY A 70 -17.51 4.81 -24.22
CA GLY A 70 -18.40 5.03 -23.08
C GLY A 70 -17.75 4.71 -21.74
N ALA A 71 -16.40 4.76 -21.64
CA ALA A 71 -15.70 4.60 -20.39
C ALA A 71 -15.50 5.97 -19.72
N GLU A 72 -15.79 6.04 -18.43
CA GLU A 72 -15.39 7.16 -17.59
C GLU A 72 -13.87 7.13 -17.37
N VAL A 73 -13.24 8.30 -17.39
CA VAL A 73 -11.79 8.44 -17.26
C VAL A 73 -11.48 9.27 -16.00
N ILE A 74 -10.64 8.75 -15.17
CA ILE A 74 -10.10 9.44 -13.99
C ILE A 74 -8.58 9.51 -14.14
N LEU A 75 -8.02 10.71 -14.12
CA LEU A 75 -6.59 10.91 -13.98
C LEU A 75 -6.21 10.78 -12.51
N MET A 76 -5.18 10.03 -12.21
CA MET A 76 -4.71 9.86 -10.83
C MET A 76 -3.22 10.15 -10.71
N ALA A 77 -2.85 10.93 -9.70
CA ALA A 77 -1.49 11.10 -9.26
C ALA A 77 -1.28 10.37 -7.93
N LEU A 78 -0.50 9.29 -7.95
CA LEU A 78 -0.12 8.58 -6.72
C LEU A 78 0.95 9.37 -5.96
N PRO A 79 1.03 9.22 -4.63
CA PRO A 79 2.03 9.87 -3.82
C PRO A 79 3.45 9.62 -4.32
N ASN A 80 4.21 10.68 -4.53
CA ASN A 80 5.56 10.58 -5.07
C ASN A 80 6.40 11.81 -4.73
N THR A 81 7.63 11.63 -4.23
CA THR A 81 8.56 12.73 -3.91
C THR A 81 8.96 13.59 -5.11
N HIS A 82 8.72 13.14 -6.34
CA HIS A 82 8.95 13.93 -7.55
C HIS A 82 7.69 14.65 -8.05
N TRP A 83 6.59 14.53 -7.34
CA TRP A 83 5.39 15.32 -7.62
C TRP A 83 5.57 16.74 -7.12
N SER A 84 5.10 17.72 -7.89
CA SER A 84 5.23 19.14 -7.56
C SER A 84 3.90 19.87 -7.72
N LEU A 85 3.77 21.01 -7.05
CA LEU A 85 2.61 21.89 -7.19
C LEU A 85 2.36 22.27 -8.66
N GLN A 86 3.42 22.54 -9.43
CA GLN A 86 3.31 22.85 -10.85
C GLN A 86 2.71 21.70 -11.67
N ARG A 87 3.03 20.44 -11.32
CA ARG A 87 2.41 19.26 -11.95
C ARG A 87 0.96 19.13 -11.55
N HIS A 88 0.65 19.36 -10.29
CA HIS A 88 -0.72 19.38 -9.79
C HIS A 88 -1.56 20.40 -10.58
N GLU A 89 -1.16 21.67 -10.60
CA GLU A 89 -1.84 22.75 -11.31
C GLU A 89 -2.02 22.45 -12.81
N PHE A 90 -0.98 21.87 -13.43
CA PHE A 90 -1.04 21.45 -14.82
C PHE A 90 -2.10 20.36 -15.06
N PHE A 91 -2.09 19.29 -14.27
CA PHE A 91 -3.04 18.20 -14.45
C PHE A 91 -4.46 18.57 -14.01
N GLU A 92 -4.62 19.47 -13.05
CA GLU A 92 -5.90 20.06 -12.69
C GLU A 92 -6.48 20.85 -13.85
N TRP A 93 -5.69 21.72 -14.48
CA TRP A 93 -6.11 22.43 -15.70
C TRP A 93 -6.39 21.46 -16.83
N TYR A 94 -5.51 20.51 -17.08
CA TYR A 94 -5.63 19.55 -18.19
C TYR A 94 -6.88 18.67 -18.05
N SER A 95 -7.20 18.21 -16.87
CA SER A 95 -8.40 17.41 -16.62
C SER A 95 -9.69 18.19 -16.92
N LYS A 96 -9.73 19.47 -16.53
CA LYS A 96 -10.85 20.38 -16.83
C LYS A 96 -11.03 20.58 -18.34
N GLU A 97 -9.93 20.76 -19.08
CA GLU A 97 -9.95 20.91 -20.55
C GLU A 97 -10.41 19.62 -21.28
N ARG A 98 -10.27 18.47 -20.65
CA ARG A 98 -10.63 17.16 -21.21
C ARG A 98 -11.92 16.59 -20.65
N GLU A 99 -12.57 17.34 -19.75
CA GLU A 99 -13.80 16.91 -19.07
C GLU A 99 -13.65 15.52 -18.43
N VAL A 100 -12.53 15.33 -17.69
CA VAL A 100 -12.23 14.13 -16.93
C VAL A 100 -11.94 14.47 -15.47
N ASP A 101 -12.20 13.55 -14.57
CA ASP A 101 -11.87 13.73 -13.16
C ASP A 101 -10.35 13.64 -12.93
N PHE A 102 -9.88 14.41 -11.94
CA PHE A 102 -8.50 14.34 -11.46
C PHE A 102 -8.47 14.12 -9.96
N LEU A 103 -7.73 13.12 -9.53
CA LEU A 103 -7.54 12.75 -8.14
C LEU A 103 -6.05 12.76 -7.80
N ASP A 104 -5.64 13.77 -7.05
CA ASP A 104 -4.25 13.89 -6.59
C ASP A 104 -4.11 13.40 -5.14
N PHE A 105 -3.53 12.23 -4.98
CA PHE A 105 -3.25 11.65 -3.67
C PHE A 105 -2.11 12.34 -2.92
N ASN A 106 -1.31 13.16 -3.58
CA ASN A 106 -0.26 13.92 -2.90
C ASN A 106 -0.85 15.02 -2.01
N GLU A 107 -2.00 15.60 -2.38
CA GLU A 107 -2.68 16.61 -1.57
C GLU A 107 -3.32 16.07 -0.29
N ILE A 108 -3.73 14.80 -0.32
CA ILE A 108 -4.49 14.19 0.76
C ILE A 108 -3.71 13.13 1.55
N MET A 109 -2.41 13.00 1.31
CA MET A 109 -1.55 11.98 1.93
C MET A 109 -1.76 11.89 3.44
N GLU A 110 -1.60 13.00 4.15
CA GLU A 110 -1.74 13.07 5.60
C GLU A 110 -3.15 12.67 6.06
N GLN A 111 -4.17 13.18 5.35
CA GLN A 111 -5.59 12.92 5.69
C GLN A 111 -5.96 11.45 5.63
N ILE A 112 -5.35 10.70 4.69
CA ILE A 112 -5.61 9.28 4.49
C ILE A 112 -4.59 8.38 5.20
N GLY A 113 -3.62 8.95 5.91
CA GLY A 113 -2.63 8.19 6.68
C GLY A 113 -1.44 7.66 5.88
N ILE A 114 -1.15 8.24 4.72
CA ILE A 114 0.08 7.97 3.97
C ILE A 114 1.22 8.81 4.56
N SER A 115 2.33 8.18 4.86
CA SER A 115 3.51 8.86 5.39
C SER A 115 4.80 8.33 4.77
N GLY A 116 5.82 9.20 4.67
CA GLY A 116 7.14 8.85 4.17
C GLY A 116 7.87 7.81 5.02
N THR A 117 7.42 7.59 6.26
CA THR A 117 8.07 6.68 7.22
C THR A 117 7.58 5.25 7.15
N ASN A 118 6.42 4.96 6.54
CA ASN A 118 5.84 3.61 6.57
C ASN A 118 5.16 3.15 5.27
N SER A 119 4.85 4.06 4.34
CA SER A 119 3.98 3.76 3.20
C SER A 119 4.74 3.49 1.90
N PHE A 120 6.06 3.54 1.93
CA PHE A 120 6.90 3.40 0.74
C PHE A 120 7.95 2.31 0.89
N THR A 121 8.32 1.70 -0.24
CA THR A 121 9.41 0.72 -0.31
C THR A 121 10.77 1.36 -0.60
N ASP A 122 10.77 2.63 -0.98
CA ASP A 122 11.96 3.43 -1.30
C ASP A 122 11.76 4.88 -0.85
N ALA A 123 12.63 5.78 -1.27
CA ALA A 123 12.57 7.20 -0.89
C ALA A 123 11.35 7.96 -1.46
N GLY A 124 10.16 7.44 -1.22
CA GLY A 124 8.89 8.09 -1.56
C GLY A 124 8.49 8.01 -3.04
N ARG A 125 8.97 7.02 -3.78
CA ARG A 125 8.63 6.85 -5.21
C ARG A 125 7.63 5.74 -5.47
N HIS A 126 7.70 4.66 -4.70
CA HIS A 126 6.83 3.50 -4.87
C HIS A 126 6.18 3.13 -3.55
N LEU A 127 4.87 3.05 -3.56
CA LEU A 127 4.10 2.57 -2.42
C LEU A 127 4.46 1.10 -2.12
N ASN A 128 4.59 0.79 -0.85
CA ASN A 128 4.63 -0.59 -0.39
C ASN A 128 3.21 -1.15 -0.22
N TYR A 129 3.09 -2.37 0.31
CA TYR A 129 1.82 -3.02 0.58
C TYR A 129 0.87 -2.15 1.41
N PHE A 130 1.36 -1.51 2.48
CA PHE A 130 0.53 -0.73 3.39
C PHE A 130 0.03 0.56 2.76
N GLY A 131 0.90 1.29 2.06
CA GLY A 131 0.51 2.47 1.31
C GLY A 131 -0.47 2.15 0.18
N ALA A 132 -0.25 1.05 -0.53
CA ALA A 132 -1.15 0.60 -1.59
C ALA A 132 -2.54 0.21 -1.05
N GLN A 133 -2.62 -0.38 0.16
CA GLN A 133 -3.88 -0.71 0.81
C GLN A 133 -4.68 0.56 1.11
N VAL A 134 -4.06 1.54 1.76
CA VAL A 134 -4.72 2.83 2.09
C VAL A 134 -5.28 3.52 0.84
N ILE A 135 -4.46 3.61 -0.23
CA ILE A 135 -4.91 4.19 -1.51
C ILE A 135 -6.09 3.41 -2.10
N SER A 136 -6.04 2.08 -2.06
CA SER A 136 -7.09 1.23 -2.62
C SER A 136 -8.41 1.37 -1.86
N GLU A 137 -8.37 1.48 -0.55
CA GLU A 137 -9.54 1.69 0.30
C GLU A 137 -10.18 3.05 0.03
N TYR A 138 -9.37 4.11 -0.01
CA TYR A 138 -9.86 5.45 -0.34
C TYR A 138 -10.46 5.50 -1.75
N LEU A 139 -9.75 4.95 -2.75
CA LEU A 139 -10.23 4.91 -4.14
C LEU A 139 -11.53 4.12 -4.25
N GLY A 140 -11.65 2.99 -3.56
CA GLY A 140 -12.88 2.19 -3.53
C GLY A 140 -14.06 2.98 -2.99
N ALA A 141 -13.88 3.71 -1.89
CA ALA A 141 -14.92 4.57 -1.32
C ALA A 141 -15.24 5.76 -2.26
N TYR A 142 -14.23 6.39 -2.84
CA TYR A 142 -14.42 7.47 -3.82
C TYR A 142 -15.26 7.00 -5.02
N LEU A 143 -14.90 5.87 -5.62
CA LEU A 143 -15.62 5.31 -6.77
C LEU A 143 -17.07 4.97 -6.44
N GLN A 144 -17.34 4.41 -5.25
CA GLN A 144 -18.70 4.10 -4.81
C GLN A 144 -19.54 5.36 -4.60
N ASN A 145 -18.93 6.46 -4.13
CA ASN A 145 -19.64 7.69 -3.84
C ASN A 145 -19.87 8.57 -5.08
N GLN A 146 -18.94 8.56 -6.03
CA GLN A 146 -18.99 9.44 -7.22
C GLN A 146 -19.64 8.76 -8.43
N TYR A 147 -19.54 7.44 -8.51
CA TYR A 147 -20.04 6.66 -9.65
C TYR A 147 -21.02 5.60 -9.15
N ASP A 148 -22.06 5.31 -9.91
CA ASP A 148 -23.06 4.26 -9.56
C ASP A 148 -22.45 2.84 -9.73
N ILE A 149 -21.36 2.57 -9.01
CA ILE A 149 -20.70 1.27 -9.04
C ILE A 149 -21.43 0.32 -8.09
N LYS A 150 -22.11 -0.67 -8.67
CA LYS A 150 -22.82 -1.69 -7.90
C LYS A 150 -21.86 -2.67 -7.23
N ASN A 151 -22.16 -2.99 -5.97
CA ASN A 151 -21.47 -4.07 -5.29
C ASN A 151 -21.69 -5.40 -6.03
N LYS A 152 -20.59 -6.06 -6.43
CA LYS A 152 -20.60 -7.33 -7.17
C LYS A 152 -20.26 -8.54 -6.31
N LYS A 153 -20.15 -8.36 -5.01
CA LYS A 153 -19.71 -9.42 -4.08
C LYS A 153 -20.62 -10.65 -4.11
N GLU A 154 -21.92 -10.46 -4.35
CA GLU A 154 -22.88 -11.56 -4.42
C GLU A 154 -23.19 -12.02 -5.86
N ASP A 155 -22.60 -11.39 -6.85
CA ASP A 155 -22.79 -11.72 -8.26
C ASP A 155 -21.96 -12.96 -8.62
N ILE A 156 -22.62 -14.03 -9.03
CA ILE A 156 -21.99 -15.32 -9.34
C ILE A 156 -20.91 -15.21 -10.43
N ALA A 157 -21.03 -14.26 -11.34
CA ALA A 157 -20.04 -14.00 -12.38
C ALA A 157 -18.69 -13.52 -11.81
N TYR A 158 -18.67 -13.03 -10.56
CA TYR A 158 -17.51 -12.51 -9.87
C TYR A 158 -17.03 -13.38 -8.69
N MET A 159 -17.60 -14.57 -8.49
CA MET A 159 -17.22 -15.45 -7.37
C MET A 159 -15.72 -15.77 -7.32
N SER A 160 -15.07 -15.94 -8.46
CA SER A 160 -13.62 -16.18 -8.50
C SER A 160 -12.80 -15.01 -7.92
N TRP A 161 -13.33 -13.80 -7.91
CA TRP A 161 -12.70 -12.65 -7.26
C TRP A 161 -12.84 -12.74 -5.74
N ASN A 162 -13.99 -13.22 -5.25
CA ASN A 162 -14.18 -13.42 -3.81
C ASN A 162 -13.25 -14.52 -3.28
N GLU A 163 -13.13 -15.64 -4.00
CA GLU A 163 -12.20 -16.73 -3.64
C GLU A 163 -10.74 -16.26 -3.62
N ASP A 164 -10.34 -15.49 -4.63
CA ASP A 164 -9.00 -14.89 -4.68
C ASP A 164 -8.79 -13.88 -3.55
N TYR A 165 -9.82 -13.10 -3.19
CA TYR A 165 -9.76 -12.15 -2.07
C TYR A 165 -9.57 -12.85 -0.72
N GLU A 166 -10.30 -13.95 -0.47
CA GLU A 166 -10.10 -14.75 0.75
C GLU A 166 -8.68 -15.36 0.80
N THR A 167 -8.20 -15.83 -0.35
CA THR A 167 -6.82 -16.33 -0.46
C THR A 167 -5.80 -15.21 -0.21
N TYR A 168 -6.05 -14.02 -0.74
CA TYR A 168 -5.25 -12.82 -0.52
C TYR A 168 -5.20 -12.48 0.97
N LYS A 169 -6.35 -12.37 1.63
CA LYS A 169 -6.45 -12.07 3.05
C LYS A 169 -5.58 -13.00 3.89
N ILE A 170 -5.76 -14.30 3.71
CA ILE A 170 -5.07 -15.31 4.52
C ILE A 170 -3.56 -15.34 4.25
N LYS A 171 -3.13 -15.22 2.99
CA LYS A 171 -1.71 -15.40 2.64
C LYS A 171 -0.93 -14.09 2.66
N VAL A 172 -1.45 -13.07 1.98
CA VAL A 172 -0.71 -11.82 1.79
C VAL A 172 -0.65 -11.01 3.08
N GLU A 173 -1.75 -10.92 3.81
CA GLU A 173 -1.74 -10.26 5.12
C GLU A 173 -0.80 -10.97 6.09
N ARG A 174 -0.84 -12.30 6.16
CA ARG A 174 0.08 -13.08 7.01
C ARG A 174 1.54 -12.87 6.63
N GLU A 175 1.86 -12.81 5.35
CA GLU A 175 3.21 -12.52 4.87
C GLU A 175 3.66 -11.10 5.22
N ALA A 176 2.76 -10.11 5.07
CA ALA A 176 3.01 -8.73 5.46
C ALA A 176 3.31 -8.60 6.95
N TYR A 177 2.48 -9.21 7.79
CA TYR A 177 2.69 -9.19 9.24
C TYR A 177 3.93 -9.96 9.66
N ALA A 178 4.21 -11.10 9.05
CA ALA A 178 5.43 -11.85 9.33
C ALA A 178 6.69 -11.05 8.97
N PHE A 179 6.65 -10.31 7.87
CA PHE A 179 7.74 -9.42 7.48
C PHE A 179 7.94 -8.28 8.50
N TRP A 180 6.85 -7.62 8.89
CA TRP A 180 6.90 -6.54 9.86
C TRP A 180 7.39 -6.99 11.23
N LEU A 181 6.81 -8.05 11.76
CA LEU A 181 7.23 -8.61 13.06
C LEU A 181 8.72 -8.99 13.10
N LYS A 182 9.28 -9.36 11.96
CA LYS A 182 10.70 -9.70 11.85
C LYS A 182 11.61 -8.46 11.83
N ASN A 183 11.13 -7.34 11.31
CA ASN A 183 11.96 -6.17 10.99
C ASN A 183 11.57 -4.91 11.79
N ALA A 184 10.49 -4.94 12.55
CA ALA A 184 9.99 -3.79 13.27
C ALA A 184 10.56 -3.70 14.70
N SER A 185 10.52 -2.50 15.28
CA SER A 185 10.76 -2.31 16.72
C SER A 185 9.65 -2.96 17.54
N ILE A 186 9.90 -3.12 18.83
CA ILE A 186 8.92 -3.70 19.76
C ILE A 186 7.61 -2.88 19.78
N GLU A 187 7.68 -1.56 19.74
CA GLU A 187 6.51 -0.67 19.73
C GLU A 187 5.67 -0.88 18.47
N LYS A 188 6.32 -0.97 17.32
CA LYS A 188 5.64 -1.26 16.05
C LYS A 188 5.01 -2.65 16.04
N CYS A 189 5.71 -3.66 16.61
CA CYS A 189 5.15 -5.00 16.74
C CYS A 189 3.90 -5.03 17.62
N VAL A 190 3.92 -4.31 18.75
CA VAL A 190 2.79 -4.22 19.67
C VAL A 190 1.61 -3.50 19.01
N SER A 191 1.86 -2.35 18.37
CA SER A 191 0.84 -1.61 17.65
C SER A 191 0.20 -2.44 16.53
N LEU A 192 1.01 -3.18 15.79
CA LEU A 192 0.54 -4.06 14.74
C LEU A 192 -0.33 -5.19 15.31
N ALA A 193 0.13 -5.83 16.40
CA ALA A 193 -0.62 -6.90 17.06
C ALA A 193 -1.99 -6.43 17.57
N GLN A 194 -2.10 -5.19 18.02
CA GLN A 194 -3.36 -4.60 18.51
C GLN A 194 -4.36 -4.33 17.38
N ASN A 195 -3.89 -4.17 16.15
CA ASN A 195 -4.73 -3.88 14.97
C ASN A 195 -5.07 -5.13 14.15
N LEU A 196 -4.63 -6.31 14.59
CA LEU A 196 -4.89 -7.58 13.90
C LEU A 196 -6.23 -8.17 14.35
N ASP A 197 -7.28 -7.93 13.61
CA ASP A 197 -8.58 -8.54 13.85
C ASP A 197 -8.53 -10.07 13.67
N GLY A 198 -9.09 -10.79 14.64
CA GLY A 198 -9.18 -12.24 14.59
C GLY A 198 -7.85 -12.98 14.83
N TYR A 199 -6.82 -12.31 15.33
CA TYR A 199 -5.53 -12.93 15.69
C TYR A 199 -5.29 -12.85 17.18
N ILE A 200 -4.61 -13.87 17.69
CA ILE A 200 -4.05 -13.88 19.05
C ILE A 200 -2.55 -13.61 18.91
N SER A 201 -2.09 -12.55 19.54
CA SER A 201 -0.67 -12.23 19.59
C SER A 201 -0.06 -12.74 20.87
N ILE A 202 0.99 -13.54 20.78
CA ILE A 202 1.73 -14.09 21.90
C ILE A 202 3.12 -13.48 21.87
N LEU A 203 3.44 -12.69 22.87
CA LEU A 203 4.77 -12.16 23.07
C LEU A 203 5.53 -13.03 24.08
N VAL A 204 6.69 -13.52 23.69
CA VAL A 204 7.59 -14.25 24.58
C VAL A 204 8.87 -13.43 24.70
N MET A 205 9.12 -12.88 25.85
CA MET A 205 10.40 -12.25 26.16
C MET A 205 11.37 -13.32 26.65
N GLY A 206 12.55 -13.36 26.01
CA GLY A 206 13.48 -14.48 26.10
C GLY A 206 14.11 -14.75 27.45
N GLN A 207 14.95 -15.75 27.47
CA GLN A 207 15.70 -16.19 28.68
C GLN A 207 16.79 -15.18 29.08
N GLY A 208 16.79 -14.72 30.29
CA GLY A 208 17.81 -13.82 30.83
C GLY A 208 17.22 -12.79 31.80
N ARG A 209 18.06 -11.84 32.20
CA ARG A 209 17.59 -10.72 33.02
C ARG A 209 16.72 -9.80 32.17
N ILE A 210 15.47 -9.67 32.57
CA ILE A 210 14.53 -8.72 31.99
C ILE A 210 14.69 -7.40 32.73
N ASN A 211 14.97 -6.33 32.02
CA ASN A 211 14.96 -4.98 32.60
C ASN A 211 13.51 -4.51 32.76
N LEU A 212 12.93 -4.79 33.92
CA LEU A 212 11.54 -4.42 34.24
C LEU A 212 11.30 -2.91 34.30
N GLU A 213 12.38 -2.12 34.46
CA GLU A 213 12.31 -0.65 34.49
C GLU A 213 12.52 -0.04 33.11
N GLY A 214 12.87 -0.85 32.10
CA GLY A 214 13.05 -0.37 30.72
C GLY A 214 11.75 0.15 30.11
N GLU A 215 11.85 1.21 29.32
CA GLU A 215 10.69 1.82 28.65
C GLU A 215 9.94 0.82 27.78
N GLU A 216 10.67 0.04 26.97
CA GLU A 216 10.10 -1.01 26.12
C GLU A 216 9.34 -2.07 26.91
N THR A 217 9.90 -2.52 28.04
CA THR A 217 9.25 -3.51 28.90
C THR A 217 7.98 -2.94 29.51
N ARG A 218 8.03 -1.72 30.04
CA ARG A 218 6.84 -1.03 30.56
C ARG A 218 5.77 -0.87 29.50
N TYR A 219 6.12 -0.43 28.32
CA TYR A 219 5.19 -0.27 27.19
C TYR A 219 4.47 -1.58 26.87
N VAL A 220 5.21 -2.69 26.78
CA VAL A 220 4.64 -4.03 26.54
C VAL A 220 3.69 -4.44 27.67
N LEU A 221 4.11 -4.26 28.93
CA LEU A 221 3.29 -4.61 30.10
C LEU A 221 1.98 -3.84 30.18
N GLU A 222 1.98 -2.59 29.74
CA GLU A 222 0.77 -1.76 29.69
C GLU A 222 -0.21 -2.17 28.60
N LYS A 223 0.28 -2.75 27.52
CA LYS A 223 -0.52 -3.04 26.31
C LYS A 223 -1.03 -4.47 26.25
N PHE A 224 -0.35 -5.41 26.90
CA PHE A 224 -0.72 -6.81 26.86
C PHE A 224 -1.29 -7.28 28.21
N GLN A 225 -2.30 -8.18 28.14
CA GLN A 225 -2.72 -8.89 29.34
C GLN A 225 -1.61 -9.82 29.81
N THR A 226 -1.15 -9.62 31.04
CA THR A 226 -0.09 -10.42 31.64
C THR A 226 -0.63 -11.78 32.05
N VAL A 227 -0.12 -12.85 31.45
CA VAL A 227 -0.48 -14.22 31.85
C VAL A 227 0.40 -14.70 33.02
N LYS A 228 1.61 -14.16 33.09
CA LYS A 228 2.56 -14.44 34.20
C LYS A 228 3.35 -13.17 34.47
N GLU A 229 3.41 -12.78 35.76
CA GLU A 229 4.24 -11.66 36.14
C GLU A 229 5.71 -11.91 35.83
N PRO A 230 6.39 -10.94 35.22
CA PRO A 230 7.80 -11.06 34.92
C PRO A 230 8.63 -11.08 36.19
N ASN A 231 9.65 -11.89 36.21
CA ASN A 231 10.67 -11.84 37.24
C ASN A 231 12.05 -11.70 36.61
N GLU A 232 13.02 -11.22 37.38
CA GLU A 232 14.37 -10.93 36.88
C GLU A 232 15.10 -12.13 36.25
N ASN A 233 14.69 -13.35 36.55
CA ASN A 233 15.34 -14.59 36.14
C ASN A 233 14.45 -15.56 35.38
N GLY A 234 13.26 -15.13 34.94
CA GLY A 234 12.28 -15.97 34.29
C GLY A 234 11.95 -15.57 32.85
N SER A 235 11.23 -16.45 32.19
CA SER A 235 10.58 -16.10 30.91
C SER A 235 9.29 -15.35 31.20
N TYR A 236 9.09 -14.28 30.49
CA TYR A 236 7.84 -13.51 30.45
C TYR A 236 7.07 -13.87 29.20
N TYR A 237 5.77 -14.02 29.32
CA TYR A 237 4.88 -14.08 28.15
C TYR A 237 3.61 -13.27 28.43
N ALA A 238 3.15 -12.60 27.39
CA ALA A 238 1.91 -11.88 27.40
C ALA A 238 1.06 -12.31 26.19
N ILE A 239 -0.24 -12.37 26.40
CA ILE A 239 -1.20 -12.69 25.34
C ILE A 239 -2.09 -11.49 25.16
N TYR A 240 -2.25 -11.09 23.93
CA TYR A 240 -3.23 -10.12 23.50
C TYR A 240 -4.19 -10.83 22.55
N ALA A 241 -5.47 -10.80 22.85
CA ALA A 241 -6.52 -11.32 21.99
C ALA A 241 -7.37 -10.13 21.52
N ASN A 242 -7.45 -9.95 20.21
CA ASN A 242 -8.31 -8.97 19.56
C ASN A 242 -9.46 -9.76 18.92
N GLY A 243 -10.70 -9.56 19.39
CA GLY A 243 -11.86 -10.31 18.91
C GLY A 243 -13.09 -10.08 19.72
#